data_5870e3fe9dbc5a8cd3ac23af60030ae4
#
_entry.id   5870e3fe9dbc5a8cd3ac23af60030ae4
#
_cell.length_a   1.000
_cell.length_b   1.000
_cell.length_c   1.000
_cell.angle_alpha   90.00
_cell.angle_beta   90.00
_cell.angle_gamma   90.00
#
_symmetry.space_group_name_H-M   'P 1'
#
loop_
_entity.id
_entity.type
_entity.pdbx_description
1 polymer ?
#
loop_
_entity_poly.entity_id
_entity_poly.type
_entity_poly.pdbx_seq_one_letter_code
_entity_poly.pdbx_strand_id
1 'polypeptide(L)'
;RDGLEREGLDLLDQSLEWRVAGPSPVDALALLDALEKATPGDPYWLRALGVLDNPFTWPIPLSPKVMAQGQAALDAARATGLKSQRERDYVDALAAFYKDHDKINHRTRAKAFEEAMAEVARRYPDDKEATILHALVLSVNFDPNDKKYTNQLKAAAILEPIMMQQPQHPGVAHYLIHSYDYPPIAKQGLEAAKRYSKIAPDASHALHMPSHIF
;
A
#
# COMPACT_ATOMS: atom_id res chain seq x y z
N ARG A 1 -7.97 -0.81 25.14
CA ARG A 1 -7.33 -1.57 24.04
C ARG A 1 -7.89 -1.15 22.69
N ASP A 2 -9.23 -1.18 22.53
CA ASP A 2 -9.91 -0.85 21.26
C ASP A 2 -9.73 0.62 20.80
N GLY A 3 -9.48 1.54 21.70
CA GLY A 3 -9.23 2.96 21.37
C GLY A 3 -7.85 3.18 20.78
N LEU A 4 -6.82 2.55 21.33
CA LEU A 4 -5.44 2.67 20.85
C LEU A 4 -5.23 1.96 19.51
N GLU A 5 -5.93 0.86 19.24
CA GLU A 5 -5.92 0.18 17.95
C GLU A 5 -6.60 1.02 16.86
N ARG A 6 -7.68 1.74 17.18
CA ARG A 6 -8.30 2.69 16.25
C ARG A 6 -7.40 3.89 15.96
N GLU A 7 -6.82 4.52 16.99
CA GLU A 7 -5.87 5.62 16.79
C GLU A 7 -4.64 5.20 15.98
N GLY A 8 -4.15 3.97 16.18
CA GLY A 8 -3.04 3.41 15.41
C GLY A 8 -3.39 3.20 13.93
N LEU A 9 -4.59 2.71 13.62
CA LEU A 9 -5.08 2.53 12.26
C LEU A 9 -5.33 3.88 11.57
N ASP A 10 -5.93 4.86 12.27
CA ASP A 10 -6.15 6.21 11.75
C ASP A 10 -4.83 6.93 11.44
N LEU A 11 -3.80 6.74 12.29
CA LEU A 11 -2.46 7.30 12.09
C LEU A 11 -1.72 6.61 10.94
N LEU A 12 -1.91 5.30 10.75
CA LEU A 12 -1.37 4.55 9.62
C LEU A 12 -1.99 5.01 8.30
N ASP A 13 -3.29 5.20 8.28
CA ASP A 13 -4.03 5.68 7.12
C ASP A 13 -3.59 7.10 6.76
N GLN A 14 -3.48 7.99 7.75
CA GLN A 14 -2.90 9.32 7.58
C GLN A 14 -1.45 9.28 7.07
N SER A 15 -0.63 8.31 7.52
CA SER A 15 0.77 8.20 7.06
C SER A 15 0.86 7.77 5.60
N LEU A 16 0.01 6.84 5.16
CA LEU A 16 -0.10 6.41 3.77
C LEU A 16 -0.63 7.55 2.88
N GLU A 17 -1.61 8.30 3.36
CA GLU A 17 -2.19 9.44 2.65
C GLU A 17 -1.24 10.64 2.57
N TRP A 18 -0.49 10.94 3.63
CA TRP A 18 0.51 12.02 3.67
C TRP A 18 1.62 11.84 2.62
N ARG A 19 1.94 10.59 2.28
CA ARG A 19 2.98 10.29 1.30
C ARG A 19 2.55 10.52 -0.13
N VAL A 20 1.25 10.47 -0.39
CA VAL A 20 0.71 10.66 -1.74
C VAL A 20 0.50 12.14 -2.07
N ALA A 21 0.26 13.00 -1.07
CA ALA A 21 -0.09 14.42 -1.28
C ALA A 21 0.69 15.43 -0.42
N GLY A 22 1.53 14.97 0.49
CA GLY A 22 2.02 15.81 1.59
C GLY A 22 3.51 16.14 1.57
N PRO A 23 3.95 16.89 2.59
CA PRO A 23 5.33 17.31 2.74
C PRO A 23 6.26 16.13 2.99
N SER A 24 7.50 16.29 2.63
CA SER A 24 8.72 15.50 2.84
C SER A 24 8.61 14.07 3.45
N PRO A 25 9.29 13.08 2.90
CA PRO A 25 9.49 11.74 3.49
C PRO A 25 9.97 11.74 4.96
N VAL A 26 10.56 12.83 5.42
CA VAL A 26 11.02 13.03 6.81
C VAL A 26 9.86 13.03 7.79
N ASP A 27 8.73 13.62 7.42
CA ASP A 27 7.58 13.74 8.32
C ASP A 27 6.82 12.41 8.47
N ALA A 28 6.81 11.61 7.42
CA ALA A 28 6.24 10.27 7.48
C ALA A 28 7.08 9.31 8.34
N LEU A 29 8.41 9.45 8.34
CA LEU A 29 9.29 8.70 9.24
C LEU A 29 9.08 9.14 10.70
N ALA A 30 8.88 10.44 10.97
CA ALA A 30 8.58 10.95 12.31
C ALA A 30 7.23 10.43 12.83
N LEU A 31 6.22 10.31 11.96
CA LEU A 31 4.93 9.74 12.31
C LEU A 31 5.04 8.23 12.60
N LEU A 32 5.82 7.50 11.80
CA LEU A 32 6.09 6.08 12.04
C LEU A 32 6.88 5.85 13.33
N ASP A 33 7.80 6.77 13.69
CA ASP A 33 8.50 6.75 14.97
C ASP A 33 7.55 7.03 16.15
N ALA A 34 6.55 7.90 15.94
CA ALA A 34 5.52 8.17 16.93
C ALA A 34 4.59 6.95 17.13
N LEU A 35 4.21 6.29 16.04
CA LEU A 35 3.43 5.03 16.06
C LEU A 35 4.20 3.91 16.77
N GLU A 36 5.50 3.74 16.50
CA GLU A 36 6.34 2.75 17.18
C GLU A 36 6.41 2.99 18.70
N LYS A 37 6.43 4.26 19.11
CA LYS A 37 6.39 4.64 20.53
C LYS A 37 5.03 4.41 21.16
N ALA A 38 3.95 4.62 20.42
CA ALA A 38 2.57 4.43 20.89
C ALA A 38 2.18 2.94 20.94
N THR A 39 2.72 2.11 20.06
CA THR A 39 2.44 0.68 19.93
C THR A 39 3.71 -0.15 19.91
N PRO A 40 4.42 -0.29 21.04
CA PRO A 40 5.65 -1.08 21.11
C PRO A 40 5.38 -2.54 20.72
N GLY A 41 6.01 -2.99 19.63
CA GLY A 41 5.87 -4.36 19.13
C GLY A 41 4.99 -4.50 17.89
N ASP A 42 4.52 -3.41 17.31
CA ASP A 42 3.92 -3.42 15.99
C ASP A 42 4.95 -3.76 14.90
N PRO A 43 4.53 -4.52 13.87
CA PRO A 43 5.49 -5.10 12.95
C PRO A 43 6.23 -4.01 12.13
N TYR A 44 7.54 -4.02 12.18
CA TYR A 44 8.44 -3.18 11.40
C TYR A 44 8.21 -3.25 9.88
N TRP A 45 7.40 -4.21 9.39
CA TRP A 45 7.04 -4.30 7.99
C TRP A 45 6.22 -3.08 7.51
N LEU A 46 5.40 -2.49 8.40
CA LEU A 46 4.69 -1.23 8.11
C LEU A 46 5.69 -0.08 7.88
N ARG A 47 6.79 -0.08 8.64
CA ARG A 47 7.88 0.88 8.46
C ARG A 47 8.60 0.68 7.13
N ALA A 48 8.79 -0.58 6.71
CA ALA A 48 9.38 -0.90 5.42
C ALA A 48 8.46 -0.52 4.25
N LEU A 49 7.16 -0.75 4.37
CA LEU A 49 6.15 -0.21 3.43
C LEU A 49 6.17 1.31 3.42
N GLY A 50 6.28 1.91 4.60
CA GLY A 50 6.37 3.33 4.75
C GLY A 50 7.60 3.98 4.10
N VAL A 51 8.69 3.26 3.93
CA VAL A 51 9.91 3.72 3.23
C VAL A 51 9.78 3.58 1.71
N LEU A 52 8.88 2.73 1.23
CA LEU A 52 8.50 2.74 -0.17
C LEU A 52 7.79 4.07 -0.44
N ASP A 53 8.48 5.02 -1.07
CA ASP A 53 7.86 6.20 -1.64
C ASP A 53 6.58 5.79 -2.39
N ASN A 54 5.61 6.68 -2.42
CA ASN A 54 4.31 6.49 -3.05
C ASN A 54 4.29 5.32 -4.06
N PRO A 55 3.56 4.21 -3.79
CA PRO A 55 3.54 3.04 -4.68
C PRO A 55 3.17 3.38 -6.12
N PHE A 56 2.43 4.47 -6.34
CA PHE A 56 2.05 4.94 -7.67
C PHE A 56 3.21 5.58 -8.45
N THR A 57 4.34 5.85 -7.79
CA THR A 57 5.60 6.26 -8.45
C THR A 57 6.53 5.08 -8.76
N TRP A 58 6.14 3.86 -8.48
CA TRP A 58 6.97 2.66 -8.68
C TRP A 58 7.45 2.39 -10.11
N PRO A 59 6.86 2.93 -11.18
CA PRO A 59 7.51 2.93 -12.49
C PRO A 59 8.88 3.61 -12.48
N ILE A 60 9.15 4.46 -11.46
CA ILE A 60 10.41 5.18 -11.30
C ILE A 60 11.28 4.46 -10.27
N PRO A 61 12.53 4.09 -10.61
CA PRO A 61 13.44 3.46 -9.66
C PRO A 61 13.68 4.34 -8.43
N LEU A 62 13.57 3.74 -7.25
CA LEU A 62 13.86 4.42 -5.99
C LEU A 62 15.36 4.71 -5.85
N SER A 63 15.69 5.77 -5.11
CA SER A 63 17.09 6.13 -4.87
C SER A 63 17.81 5.05 -4.03
N PRO A 64 19.14 4.89 -4.18
CA PRO A 64 19.92 3.95 -3.36
C PRO A 64 19.72 4.17 -1.85
N LYS A 65 19.53 5.43 -1.43
CA LYS A 65 19.27 5.78 -0.03
C LYS A 65 17.95 5.18 0.46
N VAL A 66 16.89 5.33 -0.30
CA VAL A 66 15.56 4.77 0.03
C VAL A 66 15.62 3.24 0.05
N MET A 67 16.33 2.63 -0.91
CA MET A 67 16.52 1.17 -0.94
C MET A 67 17.26 0.67 0.31
N ALA A 68 18.32 1.36 0.73
CA ALA A 68 19.04 1.01 1.95
C ALA A 68 18.20 1.16 3.22
N GLN A 69 17.37 2.20 3.30
CA GLN A 69 16.43 2.40 4.42
C GLN A 69 15.39 1.27 4.51
N GLY A 70 14.81 0.88 3.38
CA GLY A 70 13.85 -0.23 3.32
C GLY A 70 14.49 -1.56 3.71
N GLN A 71 15.70 -1.84 3.23
CA GLN A 71 16.44 -3.04 3.64
C GLN A 71 16.71 -3.06 5.15
N ALA A 72 17.16 -1.93 5.71
CA ALA A 72 17.41 -1.81 7.15
C ALA A 72 16.13 -2.03 7.98
N ALA A 73 14.98 -1.54 7.51
CA ALA A 73 13.70 -1.78 8.17
C ALA A 73 13.30 -3.27 8.15
N LEU A 74 13.54 -3.98 7.05
CA LEU A 74 13.31 -5.43 6.96
C LEU A 74 14.23 -6.21 7.91
N ASP A 75 15.50 -5.83 7.99
CA ASP A 75 16.46 -6.47 8.87
C ASP A 75 16.09 -6.26 10.35
N ALA A 76 15.64 -5.05 10.70
CA ALA A 76 15.10 -4.74 12.01
C ALA A 76 13.84 -5.56 12.31
N ALA A 77 12.91 -5.69 11.38
CA ALA A 77 11.70 -6.51 11.55
C ALA A 77 12.07 -7.98 11.87
N ARG A 78 13.01 -8.54 11.13
CA ARG A 78 13.48 -9.91 11.36
C ARG A 78 14.18 -10.07 12.73
N ALA A 79 14.93 -9.07 13.16
CA ALA A 79 15.65 -9.06 14.43
C ALA A 79 14.70 -9.03 15.65
N THR A 80 13.46 -8.56 15.52
CA THR A 80 12.46 -8.58 16.61
C THR A 80 11.93 -9.97 16.92
N GLY A 81 12.21 -10.99 16.08
CA GLY A 81 11.68 -12.32 16.23
C GLY A 81 10.18 -12.39 15.90
N LEU A 82 9.83 -12.18 14.62
CA LEU A 82 8.47 -12.26 14.09
C LEU A 82 7.69 -13.43 14.70
N LYS A 83 6.55 -13.12 15.32
CA LYS A 83 5.83 -14.07 16.20
C LYS A 83 5.02 -15.10 15.42
N SER A 84 4.48 -14.74 14.26
CA SER A 84 3.63 -15.62 13.47
C SER A 84 4.22 -15.92 12.09
N GLN A 85 3.77 -17.02 11.47
CA GLN A 85 4.12 -17.32 10.08
C GLN A 85 3.57 -16.25 9.13
N ARG A 86 2.37 -15.73 9.42
CA ARG A 86 1.77 -14.64 8.65
C ARG A 86 2.67 -13.40 8.62
N GLU A 87 3.19 -12.94 9.76
CA GLU A 87 4.13 -11.81 9.81
C GLU A 87 5.40 -12.07 8.99
N ARG A 88 5.96 -13.27 9.11
CA ARG A 88 7.12 -13.68 8.31
C ARG A 88 6.83 -13.61 6.81
N ASP A 89 5.67 -14.11 6.38
CA ASP A 89 5.29 -14.14 4.98
C ASP A 89 5.11 -12.72 4.39
N TYR A 90 4.57 -11.77 5.16
CA TYR A 90 4.50 -10.36 4.76
C TYR A 90 5.89 -9.73 4.63
N VAL A 91 6.76 -9.94 5.62
CA VAL A 91 8.13 -9.42 5.59
C VAL A 91 8.91 -10.02 4.41
N ASP A 92 8.76 -11.31 4.15
CA ASP A 92 9.44 -11.98 3.04
C ASP A 92 8.89 -11.55 1.68
N ALA A 93 7.58 -11.32 1.56
CA ALA A 93 7.00 -10.75 0.36
C ALA A 93 7.59 -9.38 0.06
N LEU A 94 7.63 -8.49 1.05
CA LEU A 94 8.22 -7.16 0.88
C LEU A 94 9.72 -7.22 0.59
N ALA A 95 10.44 -8.18 1.20
CA ALA A 95 11.86 -8.37 0.97
C ALA A 95 12.19 -8.72 -0.49
N ALA A 96 11.26 -9.32 -1.24
CA ALA A 96 11.42 -9.59 -2.67
C ALA A 96 11.65 -8.30 -3.48
N PHE A 97 11.07 -7.16 -3.04
CA PHE A 97 11.30 -5.86 -3.67
C PHE A 97 12.69 -5.30 -3.42
N TYR A 98 13.27 -5.55 -2.24
CA TYR A 98 14.56 -4.98 -1.85
C TYR A 98 15.75 -5.87 -2.24
N LYS A 99 15.49 -7.14 -2.53
CA LYS A 99 16.52 -8.14 -2.82
C LYS A 99 17.40 -7.72 -4.01
N ASP A 100 18.72 -7.78 -3.80
CA ASP A 100 19.73 -7.54 -4.83
C ASP A 100 19.45 -6.29 -5.68
N HIS A 101 19.04 -5.20 -5.04
CA HIS A 101 18.57 -3.98 -5.71
C HIS A 101 19.64 -3.30 -6.57
N ASP A 102 20.90 -3.62 -6.35
CA ASP A 102 22.05 -3.19 -7.13
C ASP A 102 22.28 -4.01 -8.41
N LYS A 103 21.68 -5.21 -8.49
CA LYS A 103 21.87 -6.18 -9.60
C LYS A 103 20.59 -6.44 -10.39
N ILE A 104 19.44 -6.46 -9.71
CA ILE A 104 18.15 -6.74 -10.31
C ILE A 104 17.43 -5.42 -10.60
N ASN A 105 16.96 -5.25 -11.84
CA ASN A 105 16.24 -4.03 -12.20
C ASN A 105 14.94 -3.85 -11.40
N HIS A 106 14.51 -2.61 -11.27
CA HIS A 106 13.35 -2.21 -10.48
C HIS A 106 12.06 -2.99 -10.87
N ARG A 107 11.76 -3.08 -12.16
CA ARG A 107 10.53 -3.72 -12.65
C ARG A 107 10.47 -5.21 -12.30
N THR A 108 11.60 -5.91 -12.40
CA THR A 108 11.69 -7.33 -12.01
C THR A 108 11.44 -7.50 -10.52
N ARG A 109 11.98 -6.62 -9.67
CA ARG A 109 11.78 -6.67 -8.22
C ARG A 109 10.33 -6.31 -7.83
N ALA A 110 9.75 -5.30 -8.46
CA ALA A 110 8.35 -4.95 -8.26
C ALA A 110 7.41 -6.11 -8.64
N LYS A 111 7.72 -6.81 -9.73
CA LYS A 111 6.96 -8.01 -10.14
C LYS A 111 7.13 -9.16 -9.15
N ALA A 112 8.33 -9.39 -8.63
CA ALA A 112 8.57 -10.41 -7.61
C ALA A 112 7.78 -10.11 -6.31
N PHE A 113 7.68 -8.84 -5.93
CA PHE A 113 6.86 -8.42 -4.80
C PHE A 113 5.36 -8.68 -5.06
N GLU A 114 4.84 -8.34 -6.24
CA GLU A 114 3.46 -8.64 -6.61
C GLU A 114 3.15 -10.14 -6.49
N GLU A 115 4.01 -11.00 -7.06
CA GLU A 115 3.84 -12.45 -7.00
C GLU A 115 3.89 -12.99 -5.57
N ALA A 116 4.79 -12.45 -4.75
CA ALA A 116 4.89 -12.82 -3.35
C ALA A 116 3.65 -12.37 -2.55
N MET A 117 3.12 -11.16 -2.79
CA MET A 117 1.88 -10.69 -2.16
C MET A 117 0.64 -11.47 -2.61
N ALA A 118 0.60 -11.90 -3.88
CA ALA A 118 -0.45 -12.79 -4.37
C ALA A 118 -0.44 -14.13 -3.61
N GLU A 119 0.74 -14.67 -3.32
CA GLU A 119 0.89 -15.91 -2.54
C GLU A 119 0.47 -15.72 -1.07
N VAL A 120 0.80 -14.58 -0.46
CA VAL A 120 0.32 -14.25 0.90
C VAL A 120 -1.22 -14.18 0.92
N ALA A 121 -1.83 -13.46 -0.01
CA ALA A 121 -3.29 -13.38 -0.12
C ALA A 121 -3.93 -14.75 -0.33
N ARG A 122 -3.32 -15.61 -1.14
CA ARG A 122 -3.79 -16.98 -1.38
C ARG A 122 -3.68 -17.87 -0.14
N ARG A 123 -2.62 -17.71 0.65
CA ARG A 123 -2.37 -18.49 1.89
C ARG A 123 -3.28 -18.07 3.04
N TYR A 124 -3.65 -16.79 3.07
CA TYR A 124 -4.47 -16.21 4.11
C TYR A 124 -5.77 -15.61 3.52
N PRO A 125 -6.72 -16.42 3.04
CA PRO A 125 -7.91 -15.93 2.31
C PRO A 125 -8.86 -15.08 3.17
N ASP A 126 -8.79 -15.23 4.49
CA ASP A 126 -9.57 -14.43 5.43
C ASP A 126 -8.90 -13.09 5.78
N ASP A 127 -7.63 -12.94 5.43
CA ASP A 127 -6.88 -11.71 5.60
C ASP A 127 -7.17 -10.73 4.44
N LYS A 128 -8.10 -9.82 4.68
CA LYS A 128 -8.49 -8.83 3.67
C LYS A 128 -7.36 -7.86 3.34
N GLU A 129 -6.51 -7.54 4.33
CA GLU A 129 -5.36 -6.65 4.11
C GLU A 129 -4.34 -7.26 3.14
N ALA A 130 -4.08 -8.57 3.21
CA ALA A 130 -3.24 -9.25 2.25
C ALA A 130 -3.79 -9.13 0.82
N THR A 131 -5.10 -9.30 0.68
CA THR A 131 -5.81 -9.20 -0.60
C THR A 131 -5.79 -7.75 -1.13
N ILE A 132 -5.99 -6.76 -0.26
CA ILE A 132 -5.95 -5.33 -0.60
C ILE A 132 -4.54 -4.93 -1.05
N LEU A 133 -3.50 -5.32 -0.31
CA LEU A 133 -2.11 -5.07 -0.67
C LEU A 133 -1.71 -5.74 -1.98
N HIS A 134 -2.15 -6.98 -2.22
CA HIS A 134 -1.93 -7.62 -3.51
C HIS A 134 -2.56 -6.80 -4.66
N ALA A 135 -3.80 -6.35 -4.51
CA ALA A 135 -4.48 -5.54 -5.52
C ALA A 135 -3.74 -4.22 -5.77
N LEU A 136 -3.25 -3.55 -4.71
CA LEU A 136 -2.44 -2.34 -4.83
C LEU A 136 -1.18 -2.61 -5.66
N VAL A 137 -0.38 -3.61 -5.28
CA VAL A 137 0.88 -3.93 -5.96
C VAL A 137 0.63 -4.36 -7.41
N LEU A 138 -0.44 -5.09 -7.67
CA LEU A 138 -0.87 -5.47 -9.02
C LEU A 138 -1.20 -4.23 -9.88
N SER A 139 -1.94 -3.26 -9.34
CA SER A 139 -2.34 -2.07 -10.08
C SER A 139 -1.16 -1.20 -10.47
N VAL A 140 -0.15 -1.06 -9.61
CA VAL A 140 1.05 -0.24 -9.88
C VAL A 140 2.06 -0.93 -10.79
N ASN A 141 2.00 -2.24 -10.93
CA ASN A 141 2.83 -3.03 -11.86
C ASN A 141 2.26 -3.11 -13.28
N PHE A 142 1.57 -2.06 -13.71
CA PHE A 142 1.00 -2.02 -15.05
C PHE A 142 2.04 -1.87 -16.17
N ASP A 143 1.68 -2.30 -17.38
CA ASP A 143 2.43 -1.99 -18.59
C ASP A 143 1.88 -0.68 -19.19
N PRO A 144 2.69 0.39 -19.33
CA PRO A 144 2.26 1.65 -19.94
C PRO A 144 1.75 1.49 -21.39
N ASN A 145 2.14 0.41 -22.07
CA ASN A 145 1.69 0.10 -23.42
C ASN A 145 0.37 -0.67 -23.45
N ASP A 146 -0.08 -1.21 -22.31
CA ASP A 146 -1.35 -1.92 -22.25
C ASP A 146 -2.54 -0.94 -22.24
N LYS A 147 -3.17 -0.80 -23.40
CA LYS A 147 -4.37 0.02 -23.58
C LYS A 147 -5.67 -0.67 -23.16
N LYS A 148 -5.56 -1.91 -22.63
CA LYS A 148 -6.69 -2.65 -22.06
C LYS A 148 -6.81 -2.51 -20.55
N TYR A 149 -5.84 -1.83 -19.92
CA TYR A 149 -5.82 -1.60 -18.46
C TYR A 149 -5.90 -2.91 -17.67
N THR A 150 -5.21 -3.95 -18.14
CA THR A 150 -5.36 -5.33 -17.66
C THR A 150 -5.12 -5.45 -16.16
N ASN A 151 -4.01 -4.90 -15.65
CA ASN A 151 -3.67 -4.99 -14.24
C ASN A 151 -4.61 -4.14 -13.38
N GLN A 152 -4.95 -2.95 -13.84
CA GLN A 152 -5.86 -2.03 -13.15
C GLN A 152 -7.26 -2.65 -13.01
N LEU A 153 -7.80 -3.21 -14.07
CA LEU A 153 -9.10 -3.88 -14.03
C LEU A 153 -9.09 -5.15 -13.19
N LYS A 154 -7.98 -5.90 -13.18
CA LYS A 154 -7.82 -7.05 -12.27
C LYS A 154 -7.77 -6.60 -10.82
N ALA A 155 -7.03 -5.54 -10.49
CA ALA A 155 -6.97 -5.00 -9.15
C ALA A 155 -8.35 -4.50 -8.69
N ALA A 156 -9.07 -3.77 -9.54
CA ALA A 156 -10.42 -3.33 -9.26
C ALA A 156 -11.37 -4.51 -8.99
N ALA A 157 -11.31 -5.57 -9.80
CA ALA A 157 -12.13 -6.77 -9.61
C ALA A 157 -11.86 -7.49 -8.27
N ILE A 158 -10.65 -7.36 -7.73
CA ILE A 158 -10.30 -7.85 -6.39
C ILE A 158 -10.88 -6.93 -5.31
N LEU A 159 -10.81 -5.61 -5.49
CA LEU A 159 -11.19 -4.62 -4.49
C LEU A 159 -12.70 -4.39 -4.39
N GLU A 160 -13.45 -4.47 -5.48
CA GLU A 160 -14.89 -4.20 -5.49
C GLU A 160 -15.69 -5.08 -4.50
N PRO A 161 -15.50 -6.41 -4.44
CA PRO A 161 -16.16 -7.23 -3.44
C PRO A 161 -15.79 -6.85 -2.01
N ILE A 162 -14.56 -6.40 -1.77
CA ILE A 162 -14.11 -5.96 -0.45
C ILE A 162 -14.79 -4.64 -0.09
N MET A 163 -14.91 -3.69 -1.01
CA MET A 163 -15.64 -2.44 -0.80
C MET A 163 -17.11 -2.69 -0.41
N MET A 164 -17.73 -3.71 -0.96
CA MET A 164 -19.10 -4.10 -0.57
C MET A 164 -19.19 -4.67 0.85
N GLN A 165 -18.17 -5.42 1.28
CA GLN A 165 -18.08 -5.99 2.62
C GLN A 165 -17.62 -4.98 3.68
N GLN A 166 -16.72 -4.08 3.29
CA GLN A 166 -16.08 -3.08 4.15
C GLN A 166 -16.22 -1.68 3.53
N PRO A 167 -17.44 -1.11 3.49
CA PRO A 167 -17.73 0.12 2.75
C PRO A 167 -17.07 1.38 3.35
N GLN A 168 -16.50 1.28 4.56
CA GLN A 168 -15.78 2.36 5.24
C GLN A 168 -14.27 2.16 5.23
N HIS A 169 -13.76 1.15 4.50
CA HIS A 169 -12.32 0.92 4.41
C HIS A 169 -11.65 1.95 3.49
N PRO A 170 -10.82 2.87 4.02
CA PRO A 170 -10.28 3.99 3.24
C PRO A 170 -9.37 3.51 2.11
N GLY A 171 -8.45 2.58 2.39
CA GLY A 171 -7.53 2.05 1.39
C GLY A 171 -8.24 1.39 0.20
N VAL A 172 -9.34 0.68 0.41
CA VAL A 172 -10.11 0.06 -0.69
C VAL A 172 -10.71 1.11 -1.61
N ALA A 173 -11.34 2.15 -1.05
CA ALA A 173 -11.91 3.24 -1.84
C ALA A 173 -10.82 3.99 -2.61
N HIS A 174 -9.70 4.29 -1.95
CA HIS A 174 -8.53 4.96 -2.51
C HIS A 174 -7.93 4.16 -3.69
N TYR A 175 -7.65 2.88 -3.49
CA TYR A 175 -7.02 2.05 -4.51
C TYR A 175 -7.94 1.75 -5.69
N LEU A 176 -9.25 1.73 -5.49
CA LEU A 176 -10.23 1.69 -6.58
C LEU A 176 -10.19 2.95 -7.42
N ILE A 177 -10.07 4.14 -6.82
CA ILE A 177 -9.89 5.38 -7.57
C ILE A 177 -8.67 5.27 -8.47
N HIS A 178 -7.51 4.89 -7.93
CA HIS A 178 -6.30 4.72 -8.72
C HIS A 178 -6.41 3.64 -9.80
N SER A 179 -7.12 2.56 -9.53
CA SER A 179 -7.34 1.50 -10.52
C SER A 179 -8.18 2.00 -11.71
N TYR A 180 -9.06 2.98 -11.49
CA TYR A 180 -9.94 3.53 -12.49
C TYR A 180 -9.53 4.92 -13.03
N ASP A 181 -8.41 5.49 -12.55
CA ASP A 181 -7.89 6.82 -12.96
C ASP A 181 -7.32 6.79 -14.39
N TYR A 182 -8.14 6.38 -15.33
CA TYR A 182 -7.87 6.36 -16.76
C TYR A 182 -9.15 6.74 -17.51
N PRO A 183 -9.13 7.76 -18.42
CA PRO A 183 -10.35 8.29 -19.03
C PRO A 183 -11.33 7.24 -19.58
N PRO A 184 -10.87 6.14 -20.27
CA PRO A 184 -11.81 5.16 -20.81
C PRO A 184 -12.56 4.34 -19.77
N ILE A 185 -12.05 4.24 -18.55
CA ILE A 185 -12.61 3.41 -17.46
C ILE A 185 -13.00 4.20 -16.21
N ALA A 186 -12.74 5.52 -16.17
CA ALA A 186 -12.94 6.38 -15.01
C ALA A 186 -14.38 6.32 -14.44
N LYS A 187 -15.38 6.19 -15.28
CA LYS A 187 -16.79 6.06 -14.82
C LYS A 187 -17.02 4.92 -13.84
N GLN A 188 -16.22 3.87 -13.87
CA GLN A 188 -16.32 2.73 -12.96
C GLN A 188 -15.89 3.10 -11.54
N GLY A 189 -15.02 4.12 -11.39
CA GLY A 189 -14.54 4.61 -10.10
C GLY A 189 -15.49 5.56 -9.35
N LEU A 190 -16.62 5.96 -9.95
CA LEU A 190 -17.52 6.98 -9.39
C LEU A 190 -18.02 6.68 -7.97
N GLU A 191 -18.35 5.43 -7.66
CA GLU A 191 -18.82 5.07 -6.33
C GLU A 191 -17.71 5.14 -5.28
N ALA A 192 -16.49 4.70 -5.62
CA ALA A 192 -15.33 4.84 -4.76
C ALA A 192 -15.01 6.33 -4.50
N ALA A 193 -15.00 7.14 -5.55
CA ALA A 193 -14.74 8.58 -5.44
C ALA A 193 -15.77 9.31 -4.55
N LYS A 194 -17.07 9.02 -4.70
CA LYS A 194 -18.13 9.60 -3.87
C LYS A 194 -18.05 9.20 -2.40
N ARG A 195 -17.50 8.02 -2.09
CA ARG A 195 -17.39 7.52 -0.73
C ARG A 195 -16.13 8.01 -0.04
N TYR A 196 -15.00 8.06 -0.73
CA TYR A 196 -13.70 8.27 -0.12
C TYR A 196 -13.62 9.59 0.65
N SER A 197 -14.06 10.70 0.09
CA SER A 197 -14.10 11.99 0.77
C SER A 197 -14.99 12.05 2.03
N LYS A 198 -15.90 11.08 2.17
CA LYS A 198 -16.78 10.96 3.35
C LYS A 198 -16.21 10.01 4.40
N ILE A 199 -15.36 9.06 3.98
CA ILE A 199 -14.69 8.10 4.88
C ILE A 199 -13.62 8.83 5.70
N ALA A 200 -12.84 9.68 5.05
CA ALA A 200 -11.74 10.42 5.68
C ALA A 200 -11.85 11.94 5.42
N PRO A 201 -12.88 12.62 5.97
CA PRO A 201 -13.17 14.02 5.63
C PRO A 201 -12.11 15.02 6.12
N ASP A 202 -11.29 14.63 7.09
CA ASP A 202 -10.21 15.46 7.63
C ASP A 202 -8.87 15.26 6.91
N ALA A 203 -8.78 14.25 6.05
CA ALA A 203 -7.60 13.96 5.25
C ALA A 203 -7.65 14.74 3.93
N SER A 204 -6.72 15.67 3.74
CA SER A 204 -6.64 16.51 2.52
C SER A 204 -6.55 15.67 1.24
N HIS A 205 -5.84 14.55 1.30
CA HIS A 205 -5.71 13.63 0.18
C HIS A 205 -7.04 12.94 -0.16
N ALA A 206 -7.81 12.52 0.83
CA ALA A 206 -9.12 11.91 0.60
C ALA A 206 -10.12 12.90 -0.05
N LEU A 207 -9.98 14.19 0.22
CA LEU A 207 -10.75 15.24 -0.44
C LEU A 207 -10.26 15.50 -1.87
N HIS A 208 -8.97 15.31 -2.14
CA HIS A 208 -8.36 15.48 -3.45
C HIS A 208 -8.68 14.31 -4.41
N MET A 209 -8.58 13.08 -3.94
CA MET A 209 -8.65 11.88 -4.78
C MET A 209 -9.89 11.76 -5.68
N PRO A 210 -11.10 12.17 -5.27
CA PRO A 210 -12.26 12.16 -6.17
C PRO A 210 -12.06 12.95 -7.47
N SER A 211 -11.20 13.98 -7.48
CA SER A 211 -10.92 14.78 -8.67
C SER A 211 -10.22 13.99 -9.80
N HIS A 212 -9.63 12.84 -9.49
CA HIS A 212 -9.06 11.94 -10.49
C HIS A 212 -10.11 11.21 -11.32
N ILE A 213 -11.35 11.16 -10.82
CA ILE A 213 -12.48 10.46 -11.48
C ILE A 213 -13.48 11.43 -12.09
N PHE A 214 -13.65 12.65 -11.52
CA PHE A 214 -14.57 13.67 -12.01
C PHE A 214 -13.91 14.55 -13.06
#